data_5752fe8ee45169d543bcbad7d9900b6d
#
_entry.id   5752fe8ee45169d543bcbad7d9900b6d
#
_cell.length_a   1.000
_cell.length_b   1.000
_cell.length_c   1.000
_cell.angle_alpha   90.00
_cell.angle_beta   90.00
_cell.angle_gamma   90.00
#
_symmetry.space_group_name_H-M   'P 1'
#
loop_
_entity.id
_entity.type
_entity.pdbx_description
1 polymer ?
#
loop_
_entity_poly.entity_id
_entity_poly.type
_entity_poly.pdbx_seq_one_letter_code
_entity_poly.pdbx_strand_id
1 'polypeptide(L)'
;VIQSIEDLSKAISLATRRGNVLVAGYVEMLTFAFSQATEHKNSNSFTLIRGAITQFAARPSGMSRKRLDGFVRDFCGFVYDTDSQTYKLDRSIRVLELPEQGVAYWNHEVEPVEFDISQYVQRFVAKLQKEGLSDKKILDAVGHVVVNSAQKAA
;
A
#
# COMPACT_ATOMS: atom_id res chain seq x y z
N VAL A 1 17.96 -1.38 18.42
CA VAL A 1 17.83 -0.22 17.50
C VAL A 1 18.27 -0.66 16.12
N ILE A 2 17.39 -0.51 15.11
CA ILE A 2 17.67 -0.85 13.72
C ILE A 2 18.50 0.28 13.10
N GLN A 3 19.70 -0.06 12.62
CA GLN A 3 20.65 0.90 12.05
C GLN A 3 21.01 0.60 10.59
N SER A 4 20.65 -0.59 10.10
CA SER A 4 20.94 -1.03 8.74
C SER A 4 19.78 -1.81 8.12
N ILE A 5 19.79 -1.97 6.78
CA ILE A 5 18.84 -2.84 6.07
C ILE A 5 18.97 -4.30 6.53
N GLU A 6 20.17 -4.72 6.90
CA GLU A 6 20.42 -6.06 7.43
C GLU A 6 19.75 -6.26 8.79
N ASP A 7 19.82 -5.26 9.68
CA ASP A 7 19.14 -5.31 10.98
C ASP A 7 17.61 -5.31 10.80
N LEU A 8 17.11 -4.50 9.87
CA LEU A 8 15.69 -4.50 9.50
C LEU A 8 15.26 -5.89 9.01
N SER A 9 16.03 -6.50 8.12
CA SER A 9 15.75 -7.85 7.59
C SER A 9 15.76 -8.92 8.68
N LYS A 10 16.71 -8.83 9.64
CA LYS A 10 16.75 -9.71 10.82
C LYS A 10 15.53 -9.51 11.72
N ALA A 11 15.15 -8.26 11.98
CA ALA A 11 13.97 -7.94 12.80
C ALA A 11 12.68 -8.46 12.16
N ILE A 12 12.50 -8.29 10.86
CA ILE A 12 11.38 -8.84 10.11
C ILE A 12 11.38 -10.37 10.18
N SER A 13 12.51 -11.02 9.92
CA SER A 13 12.64 -12.48 9.96
C SER A 13 12.31 -13.04 11.35
N LEU A 14 12.78 -12.37 12.40
CA LEU A 14 12.48 -12.76 13.78
C LEU A 14 11.00 -12.62 14.10
N ALA A 15 10.37 -11.51 13.73
CA ALA A 15 8.93 -11.27 13.91
C ALA A 15 8.09 -12.31 13.14
N THR A 16 8.48 -12.64 11.91
CA THR A 16 7.81 -13.66 11.09
C THR A 16 7.91 -15.05 11.73
N ARG A 17 9.11 -15.44 12.20
CA ARG A 17 9.31 -16.73 12.88
C ARG A 17 8.51 -16.86 14.17
N ARG A 18 8.39 -15.77 14.92
CA ARG A 18 7.59 -15.72 16.16
C ARG A 18 6.10 -15.61 15.86
N GLY A 19 5.71 -15.32 14.62
CA GLY A 19 4.33 -15.05 14.22
C GLY A 19 3.74 -13.81 14.90
N ASN A 20 4.57 -12.97 15.51
CA ASN A 20 4.13 -11.81 16.30
C ASN A 20 5.05 -10.62 16.08
N VAL A 21 4.46 -9.45 15.90
CA VAL A 21 5.13 -8.16 15.94
C VAL A 21 4.41 -7.24 16.92
N LEU A 22 5.14 -6.76 17.90
CA LEU A 22 4.63 -5.77 18.86
C LEU A 22 4.65 -4.36 18.26
N VAL A 23 3.79 -3.47 18.77
CA VAL A 23 3.74 -2.07 18.33
C VAL A 23 5.13 -1.41 18.38
N ALA A 24 5.85 -1.58 19.48
CA ALA A 24 7.19 -1.00 19.63
C ALA A 24 8.18 -1.47 18.55
N GLY A 25 8.20 -2.76 18.26
CA GLY A 25 9.06 -3.32 17.19
C GLY A 25 8.68 -2.83 15.80
N TYR A 26 7.36 -2.67 15.55
CA TYR A 26 6.90 -2.13 14.28
C TYR A 26 7.24 -0.65 14.12
N VAL A 27 7.06 0.16 15.18
CA VAL A 27 7.46 1.57 15.19
C VAL A 27 8.96 1.72 14.96
N GLU A 28 9.79 0.84 15.53
CA GLU A 28 11.24 0.86 15.29
C GLU A 28 11.59 0.58 13.82
N MET A 29 10.93 -0.41 13.20
CA MET A 29 11.08 -0.69 11.75
C MET A 29 10.66 0.51 10.91
N LEU A 30 9.54 1.17 11.24
CA LEU A 30 9.05 2.34 10.54
C LEU A 30 9.96 3.55 10.72
N THR A 31 10.54 3.76 11.92
CA THR A 31 11.48 4.86 12.19
C THR A 31 12.69 4.76 11.28
N PHE A 32 13.27 3.57 11.16
CA PHE A 32 14.38 3.35 10.25
C PHE A 32 13.97 3.58 8.78
N ALA A 33 12.84 3.01 8.35
CA ALA A 33 12.36 3.14 6.98
C ALA A 33 12.04 4.60 6.62
N PHE A 34 11.49 5.37 7.57
CA PHE A 34 11.17 6.79 7.40
C PHE A 34 12.42 7.63 7.21
N SER A 35 13.46 7.44 8.03
CA SER A 35 14.76 8.09 7.86
C SER A 35 15.36 7.78 6.48
N GLN A 36 15.37 6.51 6.06
CA GLN A 36 15.85 6.13 4.74
C GLN A 36 15.09 6.82 3.59
N ALA A 37 13.77 6.92 3.71
CA ALA A 37 12.93 7.55 2.68
C ALA A 37 13.10 9.08 2.64
N THR A 38 13.18 9.74 3.78
CA THR A 38 13.24 11.20 3.86
C THR A 38 14.63 11.76 3.60
N GLU A 39 15.66 11.15 4.17
CA GLU A 39 17.05 11.62 4.09
C GLU A 39 17.74 11.13 2.81
N HIS A 40 17.52 9.87 2.43
CA HIS A 40 18.22 9.23 1.30
C HIS A 40 17.35 8.99 0.07
N LYS A 41 16.05 9.37 0.11
CA LYS A 41 15.07 9.10 -0.96
C LYS A 41 14.98 7.61 -1.33
N ASN A 42 15.20 6.74 -0.36
CA ASN A 42 15.22 5.30 -0.52
C ASN A 42 14.03 4.64 0.20
N SER A 43 13.11 4.08 -0.57
CA SER A 43 11.87 3.43 -0.09
C SER A 43 11.97 1.91 0.07
N ASN A 44 13.13 1.30 -0.15
CA ASN A 44 13.31 -0.16 -0.11
C ASN A 44 12.91 -0.76 1.24
N SER A 45 13.21 -0.06 2.33
CA SER A 45 12.85 -0.49 3.69
C SER A 45 11.33 -0.61 3.85
N PHE A 46 10.54 0.34 3.31
CA PHE A 46 9.09 0.25 3.30
C PHE A 46 8.59 -0.92 2.45
N THR A 47 9.23 -1.20 1.32
CA THR A 47 8.90 -2.35 0.46
C THR A 47 9.07 -3.67 1.22
N LEU A 48 10.16 -3.82 1.98
CA LEU A 48 10.41 -5.00 2.83
C LEU A 48 9.34 -5.14 3.92
N ILE A 49 9.04 -4.07 4.64
CA ILE A 49 8.01 -4.06 5.69
C ILE A 49 6.65 -4.42 5.10
N ARG A 50 6.28 -3.82 3.97
CA ARG A 50 5.00 -4.09 3.29
C ARG A 50 4.86 -5.55 2.89
N GLY A 51 5.92 -6.14 2.35
CA GLY A 51 5.96 -7.57 1.99
C GLY A 51 5.73 -8.48 3.19
N ALA A 52 6.26 -8.11 4.35
CA ALA A 52 6.19 -8.91 5.57
C ALA A 52 4.86 -8.77 6.34
N ILE A 53 4.08 -7.68 6.14
CA ILE A 53 2.87 -7.41 6.94
C ILE A 53 1.91 -8.60 6.96
N THR A 54 1.69 -9.29 5.84
CA THR A 54 0.77 -10.42 5.76
C THR A 54 1.32 -11.72 6.34
N GLN A 55 2.61 -11.77 6.63
CA GLN A 55 3.28 -12.95 7.22
C GLN A 55 3.21 -12.93 8.74
N PHE A 56 2.87 -11.79 9.36
CA PHE A 56 2.70 -11.70 10.80
C PHE A 56 1.33 -12.27 11.19
N ALA A 57 1.31 -13.41 11.88
CA ALA A 57 0.08 -14.05 12.34
C ALA A 57 -0.62 -13.19 13.40
N ALA A 58 0.14 -12.63 14.36
CA ALA A 58 -0.35 -11.66 15.34
C ALA A 58 0.31 -10.30 15.08
N ARG A 59 -0.50 -9.26 14.88
CA ARG A 59 -0.06 -7.91 14.53
C ARG A 59 -0.91 -6.85 15.20
N PRO A 60 -0.39 -5.63 15.42
CA PRO A 60 -1.16 -4.52 15.97
C PRO A 60 -2.45 -4.25 15.19
N SER A 61 -3.50 -3.88 15.91
CA SER A 61 -4.77 -3.44 15.30
C SER A 61 -4.50 -2.30 14.32
N GLY A 62 -5.12 -2.39 13.15
CA GLY A 62 -4.93 -1.39 12.09
C GLY A 62 -3.66 -1.57 11.24
N MET A 63 -2.75 -2.47 11.59
CA MET A 63 -1.58 -2.76 10.76
C MET A 63 -2.00 -3.45 9.45
N SER A 64 -1.96 -2.70 8.36
CA SER A 64 -2.36 -3.19 7.04
C SER A 64 -1.49 -2.55 5.95
N ARG A 65 -1.41 -3.21 4.79
CA ARG A 65 -0.73 -2.64 3.62
C ARG A 65 -1.33 -1.29 3.21
N LYS A 66 -2.67 -1.18 3.21
CA LYS A 66 -3.37 0.06 2.84
C LYS A 66 -2.97 1.23 3.74
N ARG A 67 -2.89 1.02 5.06
CA ARG A 67 -2.48 2.08 6.00
C ARG A 67 -1.01 2.43 5.85
N LEU A 68 -0.14 1.44 5.66
CA LEU A 68 1.27 1.69 5.37
C LEU A 68 1.43 2.47 4.06
N ASP A 69 0.73 2.07 2.99
CA ASP A 69 0.77 2.76 1.70
C ASP A 69 0.32 4.22 1.82
N GLY A 70 -0.74 4.49 2.60
CA GLY A 70 -1.20 5.84 2.91
C GLY A 70 -0.17 6.65 3.69
N PHE A 71 0.40 6.08 4.74
CA PHE A 71 1.45 6.73 5.53
C PHE A 71 2.67 7.10 4.67
N VAL A 72 3.14 6.16 3.85
CA VAL A 72 4.30 6.39 2.98
C VAL A 72 4.01 7.44 1.92
N ARG A 73 2.79 7.47 1.37
CA ARG A 73 2.36 8.50 0.43
C ARG A 73 2.32 9.87 1.10
N ASP A 74 1.64 9.98 2.22
CA ASP A 74 1.31 11.27 2.83
C ASP A 74 2.52 11.91 3.52
N PHE A 75 3.42 11.12 4.11
CA PHE A 75 4.55 11.62 4.88
C PHE A 75 5.93 11.43 4.21
N CYS A 76 6.01 10.66 3.12
CA CYS A 76 7.27 10.46 2.41
C CYS A 76 7.19 10.78 0.91
N GLY A 77 5.98 10.92 0.34
CA GLY A 77 5.78 11.22 -1.07
C GLY A 77 6.06 10.04 -2.01
N PHE A 78 5.95 8.79 -1.52
CA PHE A 78 6.11 7.60 -2.35
C PHE A 78 4.79 6.87 -2.53
N VAL A 79 4.53 6.39 -3.74
CA VAL A 79 3.36 5.59 -4.10
C VAL A 79 3.78 4.16 -4.41
N TYR A 80 3.03 3.19 -3.90
CA TYR A 80 3.29 1.80 -4.21
C TYR A 80 2.84 1.45 -5.64
N ASP A 81 3.79 1.00 -6.44
CA ASP A 81 3.57 0.51 -7.79
C ASP A 81 3.39 -1.01 -7.75
N THR A 82 2.21 -1.47 -8.14
CA THR A 82 1.84 -2.89 -8.13
C THR A 82 2.58 -3.70 -9.19
N ASP A 83 2.98 -3.08 -10.29
CA ASP A 83 3.64 -3.77 -11.40
C ASP A 83 5.10 -4.10 -11.05
N SER A 84 5.81 -3.14 -10.48
CA SER A 84 7.19 -3.34 -10.02
C SER A 84 7.29 -3.86 -8.57
N GLN A 85 6.17 -3.90 -7.84
CA GLN A 85 6.10 -4.26 -6.41
C GLN A 85 7.02 -3.42 -5.51
N THR A 86 7.23 -2.17 -5.85
CA THR A 86 8.07 -1.22 -5.11
C THR A 86 7.37 0.11 -4.92
N TYR A 87 7.88 0.92 -4.00
CA TYR A 87 7.46 2.31 -3.89
C TYR A 87 8.25 3.20 -4.85
N LYS A 88 7.56 4.07 -5.55
CA LYS A 88 8.13 5.07 -6.45
C LYS A 88 7.88 6.48 -5.94
N LEU A 89 8.89 7.35 -6.01
CA LEU A 89 8.74 8.74 -5.63
C LEU A 89 7.79 9.45 -6.60
N ASP A 90 6.75 10.06 -6.06
CA ASP A 90 5.82 10.92 -6.80
C ASP A 90 5.98 12.37 -6.33
N ARG A 91 6.63 13.18 -7.16
CA ARG A 91 6.92 14.59 -6.85
C ARG A 91 5.70 15.51 -6.89
N SER A 92 4.56 15.02 -7.37
CA SER A 92 3.29 15.77 -7.36
C SER A 92 2.62 15.77 -5.99
N ILE A 93 2.98 14.84 -5.12
CA ILE A 93 2.40 14.71 -3.79
C ILE A 93 2.99 15.78 -2.86
N ARG A 94 2.09 16.53 -2.24
CA ARG A 94 2.46 17.42 -1.14
C ARG A 94 2.68 16.57 0.13
N VAL A 95 3.92 16.43 0.52
CA VAL A 95 4.31 15.70 1.75
C VAL A 95 3.87 16.51 2.97
N LEU A 96 3.21 15.83 3.90
CA LEU A 96 2.78 16.38 5.18
C LEU A 96 3.88 16.28 6.23
N GLU A 97 3.84 17.17 7.23
CA GLU A 97 4.69 17.04 8.40
C GLU A 97 4.15 15.94 9.31
N LEU A 98 5.05 15.14 9.90
CA LEU A 98 4.65 14.15 10.90
C LEU A 98 4.08 14.86 12.13
N PRO A 99 2.95 14.37 12.68
CA PRO A 99 2.41 14.88 13.93
C PRO A 99 3.33 14.54 15.11
N GLU A 100 3.00 15.02 16.31
CA GLU A 100 3.80 14.77 17.53
C GLU A 100 4.06 13.29 17.81
N GLN A 101 3.12 12.41 17.41
CA GLN A 101 3.27 10.96 17.51
C GLN A 101 4.37 10.39 16.59
N GLY A 102 4.94 11.19 15.71
CA GLY A 102 5.95 10.76 14.76
C GLY A 102 5.49 9.55 13.93
N VAL A 103 6.39 8.61 13.70
CA VAL A 103 6.08 7.38 12.93
C VAL A 103 5.06 6.46 13.60
N ALA A 104 4.78 6.64 14.90
CA ALA A 104 3.70 5.92 15.57
C ALA A 104 2.30 6.26 15.01
N TYR A 105 2.19 7.33 14.23
CA TYR A 105 0.98 7.72 13.50
C TYR A 105 0.73 6.90 12.22
N TRP A 106 1.46 5.82 12.00
CA TRP A 106 1.36 4.92 10.84
C TRP A 106 -0.06 4.38 10.59
N ASN A 107 -0.92 4.37 11.58
CA ASN A 107 -2.29 3.87 11.51
C ASN A 107 -3.34 4.99 11.28
N HIS A 108 -2.90 6.21 10.88
CA HIS A 108 -3.81 7.29 10.57
C HIS A 108 -4.85 6.88 9.51
N GLU A 109 -6.01 7.50 9.54
CA GLU A 109 -7.02 7.28 8.52
C GLU A 109 -6.56 7.92 7.21
N VAL A 110 -6.45 7.09 6.19
CA VAL A 110 -6.16 7.55 4.84
C VAL A 110 -7.46 8.10 4.27
N GLU A 111 -7.48 9.37 3.90
CA GLU A 111 -8.62 9.94 3.19
C GLU A 111 -8.94 9.05 1.97
N PRO A 112 -10.22 8.67 1.79
CA PRO A 112 -10.60 7.89 0.63
C PRO A 112 -10.25 8.72 -0.62
N VAL A 113 -9.36 8.19 -1.45
CA VAL A 113 -9.13 8.75 -2.78
C VAL A 113 -10.47 8.68 -3.50
N GLU A 114 -10.97 9.80 -4.01
CA GLU A 114 -12.17 9.81 -4.84
C GLU A 114 -12.02 8.72 -5.91
N PHE A 115 -12.99 7.80 -5.93
CA PHE A 115 -12.97 6.69 -6.85
C PHE A 115 -13.31 7.21 -8.25
N ASP A 116 -12.29 7.44 -9.05
CA ASP A 116 -12.47 7.80 -10.46
C ASP A 116 -12.95 6.58 -11.25
N ILE A 117 -14.27 6.51 -11.38
CA ILE A 117 -14.97 5.45 -12.15
C ILE A 117 -14.42 5.38 -13.58
N SER A 118 -14.14 6.53 -14.19
CA SER A 118 -13.68 6.59 -15.59
C SER A 118 -12.30 5.93 -15.74
N GLN A 119 -11.37 6.24 -14.84
CA GLN A 119 -10.05 5.61 -14.81
C GLN A 119 -10.12 4.12 -14.54
N TYR A 120 -10.99 3.70 -13.63
CA TYR A 120 -11.18 2.29 -13.31
C TYR A 120 -11.72 1.52 -14.52
N VAL A 121 -12.76 2.04 -15.17
CA VAL A 121 -13.35 1.45 -16.39
C VAL A 121 -12.33 1.39 -17.51
N GLN A 122 -11.55 2.44 -17.75
CA GLN A 122 -10.50 2.45 -18.76
C GLN A 122 -9.46 1.35 -18.52
N ARG A 123 -8.96 1.21 -17.27
CA ARG A 123 -7.99 0.15 -16.91
C ARG A 123 -8.59 -1.25 -17.07
N PHE A 124 -9.86 -1.42 -16.70
CA PHE A 124 -10.58 -2.68 -16.86
C PHE A 124 -10.73 -3.06 -18.34
N VAL A 125 -11.20 -2.13 -19.17
CA VAL A 125 -11.33 -2.33 -20.62
C VAL A 125 -9.97 -2.65 -21.26
N ALA A 126 -8.93 -1.88 -20.95
CA ALA A 126 -7.58 -2.13 -21.46
C ALA A 126 -7.04 -3.51 -21.08
N LYS A 127 -7.36 -4.00 -19.89
CA LYS A 127 -6.99 -5.36 -19.46
C LYS A 127 -7.69 -6.41 -20.29
N LEU A 128 -9.01 -6.27 -20.53
CA LEU A 128 -9.79 -7.21 -21.33
C LEU A 128 -9.36 -7.22 -22.82
N GLN A 129 -8.99 -6.05 -23.35
CA GLN A 129 -8.42 -5.96 -24.71
C GLN A 129 -7.08 -6.70 -24.83
N LYS A 130 -6.21 -6.62 -23.81
CA LYS A 130 -4.96 -7.39 -23.74
C LYS A 130 -5.20 -8.90 -23.72
N GLU A 131 -6.32 -9.35 -23.13
CA GLU A 131 -6.76 -10.74 -23.13
C GLU A 131 -7.41 -11.16 -24.47
N GLY A 132 -7.42 -10.28 -25.47
CA GLY A 132 -7.93 -10.56 -26.83
C GLY A 132 -9.44 -10.44 -26.98
N LEU A 133 -10.13 -9.81 -26.03
CA LEU A 133 -11.57 -9.55 -26.14
C LEU A 133 -11.83 -8.32 -27.00
N SER A 134 -12.76 -8.45 -27.97
CA SER A 134 -13.21 -7.31 -28.78
C SER A 134 -14.13 -6.37 -27.99
N ASP A 135 -14.13 -5.08 -28.34
CA ASP A 135 -14.95 -4.05 -27.67
C ASP A 135 -16.42 -4.43 -27.60
N LYS A 136 -16.98 -5.09 -28.68
CA LYS A 136 -18.34 -5.59 -28.70
C LYS A 136 -18.59 -6.61 -27.58
N LYS A 137 -17.69 -7.60 -27.40
CA LYS A 137 -17.83 -8.61 -26.36
C LYS A 137 -17.70 -8.01 -24.96
N ILE A 138 -16.86 -6.99 -24.82
CA ILE A 138 -16.69 -6.27 -23.54
C ILE A 138 -17.97 -5.52 -23.20
N LEU A 139 -18.56 -4.77 -24.15
CA LEU A 139 -19.80 -4.05 -23.97
C LEU A 139 -20.99 -4.97 -23.64
N ASP A 140 -21.11 -6.09 -24.35
CA ASP A 140 -22.17 -7.07 -24.12
C ASP A 140 -22.04 -7.66 -22.67
N ALA A 141 -20.83 -8.03 -22.26
CA ALA A 141 -20.60 -8.58 -20.91
C ALA A 141 -20.89 -7.58 -19.80
N VAL A 142 -20.44 -6.33 -19.95
CA VAL A 142 -20.70 -5.25 -18.98
C VAL A 142 -22.19 -4.91 -18.93
N GLY A 143 -22.85 -4.83 -20.08
CA GLY A 143 -24.29 -4.60 -20.18
C GLY A 143 -25.10 -5.67 -19.43
N HIS A 144 -24.78 -6.94 -19.60
CA HIS A 144 -25.42 -8.04 -18.87
C HIS A 144 -25.23 -7.96 -17.35
N VAL A 145 -24.05 -7.60 -16.88
CA VAL A 145 -23.77 -7.45 -15.44
C VAL A 145 -24.58 -6.30 -14.83
N VAL A 146 -24.64 -5.17 -15.52
CA VAL A 146 -25.39 -3.97 -15.03
C VAL A 146 -26.88 -4.27 -14.96
N VAL A 147 -27.46 -4.89 -16.00
CA VAL A 147 -28.89 -5.23 -16.04
C VAL A 147 -29.25 -6.24 -14.92
N ASN A 148 -28.46 -7.30 -14.77
CA ASN A 148 -28.70 -8.31 -13.72
C ASN A 148 -28.55 -7.75 -12.31
N SER A 149 -27.63 -6.80 -12.09
CA SER A 149 -27.45 -6.14 -10.80
C SER A 149 -28.64 -5.22 -10.48
N ALA A 150 -29.15 -4.49 -11.44
CA ALA A 150 -30.34 -3.65 -11.28
C ALA A 150 -31.61 -4.46 -10.95
N GLN A 151 -31.79 -5.63 -11.57
CA GLN A 151 -32.93 -6.53 -11.29
C GLN A 151 -32.87 -7.19 -9.89
N LYS A 152 -31.69 -7.35 -9.32
CA LYS A 152 -31.54 -7.90 -7.95
C LYS A 152 -31.73 -6.83 -6.84
N ALA A 153 -31.66 -5.56 -7.19
CA ALA A 153 -31.80 -4.43 -6.27
C ALA A 153 -33.24 -3.85 -6.23
N ALA A 154 -34.11 -4.30 -7.11
CA ALA A 154 -35.55 -3.96 -7.18
C ALA A 154 -36.39 -5.05 -6.51
#